data_4d6f07590c73a1ea65d1dd6a2b9b9b50
#
_entry.id   4d6f07590c73a1ea65d1dd6a2b9b9b50
#
_cell.length_a   1.000
_cell.length_b   1.000
_cell.length_c   1.000
_cell.angle_alpha   90.00
_cell.angle_beta   90.00
_cell.angle_gamma   90.00
#
_symmetry.space_group_name_H-M   'P 1'
#
loop_
_entity.id
_entity.type
_entity.pdbx_description
1 polymer ?
#
loop_
_entity_poly.entity_id
_entity_poly.type
_entity_poly.pdbx_seq_one_letter_code
_entity_poly.pdbx_strand_id
1 'polypeptide(L)'
;MKNLGIKTKIQLYFLISVLIVFSSLFFYIEAVYRPKDIANNTFTVSQIVDSKAQEVSMWIKRISAEYRTISTIPAFSSMDVRGIEPQIERFTNSYTNNGEVMETFSYIGKNGFCWINSDAIENLMDNQDYQKAYRDDSEFIISKPKLNDNNREVLLFYYPIKSITNQKEALIVAAIPSVRLNEIVNTMQVYNGKSFIMSRDYDLITTNAQYFYSHTIDEETLHAIDIMAITSSNQFPVTDINGKAATLFVSPIENYPEWIFATVVSNEELTQSSNQLMTGLWILLLFLLAVIFILGKMLVTSVLTPIKNLQNAMKLVENGKLESYVDEGNARDEIHDLSMSFNKMISKMSELIDQIVEARNQKQRAEMEIMQAQIKPHFLYNTLDNLKWLAKQHGAEDVAKTITALSTYFRTFLASGQQVISLKQEFKHTKAYLDMQKIRFKNLDYEIYCPKELETIQVVKILLQPLVENSIHACTQPNTHMGKIIVRAMIENECLMLSVEDNGCGMDEQEVKELLDYLHSSDTSKHFGLHNVYTRLKMMNQENDILIDSIKGEGCRITLLIKEFDYDKNDDR
;
A
#
# COMPACT_ATOMS: atom_id res chain seq x y z
N MET A 1 9.78 -8.36 -17.39
CA MET A 1 9.17 -9.17 -16.34
C MET A 1 10.12 -10.09 -15.54
N LYS A 2 11.27 -10.51 -16.05
CA LYS A 2 12.18 -11.45 -15.35
C LYS A 2 12.75 -10.91 -14.03
N ASN A 3 12.90 -9.61 -13.84
CA ASN A 3 13.55 -8.98 -12.68
C ASN A 3 12.60 -8.41 -11.62
N LEU A 4 11.28 -8.60 -11.75
CA LEU A 4 10.31 -8.10 -10.78
C LEU A 4 10.14 -9.10 -9.63
N GLY A 5 10.08 -8.60 -8.40
CA GLY A 5 9.78 -9.42 -7.22
C GLY A 5 8.40 -10.09 -7.30
N ILE A 6 8.20 -11.17 -6.58
CA ILE A 6 6.95 -11.95 -6.57
C ILE A 6 5.73 -11.06 -6.23
N LYS A 7 5.86 -10.16 -5.27
CA LYS A 7 4.85 -9.15 -4.91
C LYS A 7 4.35 -8.38 -6.13
N THR A 8 5.28 -7.77 -6.85
CA THR A 8 4.95 -6.93 -8.02
C THR A 8 4.36 -7.75 -9.16
N LYS A 9 4.81 -9.00 -9.35
CA LYS A 9 4.25 -9.91 -10.34
C LYS A 9 2.79 -10.25 -10.05
N ILE A 10 2.47 -10.64 -8.82
CA ILE A 10 1.10 -10.97 -8.43
C ILE A 10 0.18 -9.75 -8.60
N GLN A 11 0.57 -8.59 -8.07
CA GLN A 11 -0.21 -7.37 -8.24
C GLN A 11 -0.41 -7.00 -9.72
N LEU A 12 0.62 -7.17 -10.55
CA LEU A 12 0.54 -6.90 -11.98
C LEU A 12 -0.40 -7.86 -12.70
N TYR A 13 -0.38 -9.16 -12.38
CA TYR A 13 -1.32 -10.12 -12.98
C TYR A 13 -2.76 -9.81 -12.61
N PHE A 14 -3.05 -9.49 -11.35
CA PHE A 14 -4.39 -9.06 -10.93
C PHE A 14 -4.81 -7.78 -11.64
N LEU A 15 -3.95 -6.77 -11.70
CA LEU A 15 -4.24 -5.53 -12.41
C LEU A 15 -4.52 -5.77 -13.90
N ILE A 16 -3.70 -6.57 -14.57
CA ILE A 16 -3.87 -6.90 -16.00
C ILE A 16 -5.20 -7.66 -16.21
N SER A 17 -5.55 -8.63 -15.37
CA SER A 17 -6.80 -9.38 -15.50
C SER A 17 -8.02 -8.47 -15.35
N VAL A 18 -8.02 -7.55 -14.38
CA VAL A 18 -9.11 -6.58 -14.21
C VAL A 18 -9.19 -5.62 -15.40
N LEU A 19 -8.03 -5.12 -15.88
CA LEU A 19 -8.01 -4.24 -17.06
C LEU A 19 -8.53 -4.94 -18.32
N ILE A 20 -8.23 -6.21 -18.52
CA ILE A 20 -8.76 -6.99 -19.66
C ILE A 20 -10.27 -7.10 -19.58
N VAL A 21 -10.82 -7.49 -18.41
CA VAL A 21 -12.27 -7.61 -18.19
C VAL A 21 -12.94 -6.26 -18.37
N PHE A 22 -12.40 -5.20 -17.75
CA PHE A 22 -12.93 -3.84 -17.88
C PHE A 22 -12.91 -3.37 -19.34
N SER A 23 -11.78 -3.53 -20.06
CA SER A 23 -11.65 -3.13 -21.46
C SER A 23 -12.62 -3.88 -22.35
N SER A 24 -12.84 -5.18 -22.10
CA SER A 24 -13.80 -5.99 -22.83
C SER A 24 -15.24 -5.49 -22.60
N LEU A 25 -15.60 -5.20 -21.35
CA LEU A 25 -16.92 -4.69 -21.00
C LEU A 25 -17.15 -3.25 -21.52
N PHE A 26 -16.14 -2.39 -21.41
CA PHE A 26 -16.14 -1.06 -21.99
C PHE A 26 -16.36 -1.10 -23.51
N PHE A 27 -15.61 -1.94 -24.19
CA PHE A 27 -15.75 -2.12 -25.65
C PHE A 27 -17.15 -2.64 -26.02
N TYR A 28 -17.68 -3.60 -25.25
CA TYR A 28 -19.03 -4.10 -25.46
C TYR A 28 -20.10 -3.00 -25.30
N ILE A 29 -20.00 -2.18 -24.26
CA ILE A 29 -20.95 -1.09 -24.05
C ILE A 29 -20.85 -0.07 -25.19
N GLU A 30 -19.66 0.35 -25.58
CA GLU A 30 -19.47 1.41 -26.58
C GLU A 30 -19.80 0.91 -28.01
N ALA A 31 -19.37 -0.29 -28.37
CA ALA A 31 -19.48 -0.80 -29.74
C ALA A 31 -20.80 -1.54 -30.01
N VAL A 32 -21.45 -2.11 -29.00
CA VAL A 32 -22.64 -2.94 -29.17
C VAL A 32 -23.86 -2.37 -28.48
N TYR A 33 -23.74 -2.08 -27.17
CA TYR A 33 -24.89 -1.68 -26.38
C TYR A 33 -25.36 -0.27 -26.71
N ARG A 34 -24.47 0.71 -26.74
CA ARG A 34 -24.78 2.12 -26.99
C ARG A 34 -25.47 2.38 -28.35
N PRO A 35 -24.98 1.84 -29.48
CA PRO A 35 -25.67 1.99 -30.76
C PRO A 35 -27.08 1.38 -30.75
N LYS A 36 -27.22 0.21 -30.09
CA LYS A 36 -28.51 -0.46 -29.96
C LYS A 36 -29.50 0.32 -29.06
N ASP A 37 -29.00 0.87 -27.95
CA ASP A 37 -29.76 1.70 -27.03
C ASP A 37 -30.27 2.96 -27.74
N ILE A 38 -29.39 3.67 -28.46
CA ILE A 38 -29.75 4.82 -29.28
C ILE A 38 -30.84 4.45 -30.31
N ALA A 39 -30.63 3.35 -31.06
CA ALA A 39 -31.61 2.92 -32.07
C ALA A 39 -32.97 2.59 -31.44
N ASN A 40 -33.02 1.91 -30.31
CA ASN A 40 -34.25 1.60 -29.60
C ASN A 40 -34.95 2.86 -29.08
N ASN A 41 -34.19 3.77 -28.45
CA ASN A 41 -34.72 5.02 -27.93
C ASN A 41 -35.26 5.91 -29.04
N THR A 42 -34.51 6.03 -30.13
CA THR A 42 -34.89 6.74 -31.34
C THR A 42 -36.18 6.17 -31.95
N PHE A 43 -36.26 4.84 -32.06
CA PHE A 43 -37.45 4.17 -32.54
C PHE A 43 -38.68 4.44 -31.62
N THR A 44 -38.46 4.36 -30.32
CA THR A 44 -39.52 4.64 -29.32
C THR A 44 -40.03 6.08 -29.43
N VAL A 45 -39.12 7.05 -29.51
CA VAL A 45 -39.48 8.46 -29.70
C VAL A 45 -40.27 8.65 -31.01
N SER A 46 -39.84 8.06 -32.12
CA SER A 46 -40.52 8.12 -33.39
C SER A 46 -41.96 7.59 -33.27
N GLN A 47 -42.16 6.42 -32.66
CA GLN A 47 -43.50 5.86 -32.43
C GLN A 47 -44.40 6.77 -31.61
N ILE A 48 -43.86 7.43 -30.60
CA ILE A 48 -44.63 8.34 -29.74
C ILE A 48 -44.97 9.60 -30.53
N VAL A 49 -44.04 10.14 -31.33
CA VAL A 49 -44.31 11.29 -32.22
C VAL A 49 -45.41 10.97 -33.21
N ASP A 50 -45.37 9.78 -33.84
CA ASP A 50 -46.40 9.31 -34.74
C ASP A 50 -47.75 9.17 -34.05
N SER A 51 -47.78 8.60 -32.85
CA SER A 51 -48.98 8.48 -32.04
C SER A 51 -49.61 9.84 -31.70
N LYS A 52 -48.74 10.83 -31.37
CA LYS A 52 -49.22 12.20 -31.08
C LYS A 52 -49.71 12.93 -32.32
N ALA A 53 -49.03 12.75 -33.45
CA ALA A 53 -49.52 13.26 -34.73
C ALA A 53 -50.90 12.69 -35.07
N GLN A 54 -51.13 11.38 -34.80
CA GLN A 54 -52.45 10.76 -34.96
C GLN A 54 -53.48 11.31 -33.96
N GLU A 55 -53.13 11.61 -32.71
CA GLU A 55 -54.01 12.23 -31.73
C GLU A 55 -54.51 13.61 -32.22
N VAL A 56 -53.56 14.44 -32.73
CA VAL A 56 -53.91 15.73 -33.36
C VAL A 56 -54.77 15.53 -34.60
N SER A 57 -54.41 14.54 -35.44
CA SER A 57 -55.17 14.19 -36.63
C SER A 57 -56.63 13.80 -36.32
N MET A 58 -56.81 12.98 -35.27
CA MET A 58 -58.14 12.59 -34.78
C MET A 58 -58.90 13.78 -34.21
N TRP A 59 -58.24 14.69 -33.50
CA TRP A 59 -58.88 15.94 -33.00
C TRP A 59 -59.37 16.82 -34.15
N ILE A 60 -58.55 17.05 -35.19
CA ILE A 60 -58.94 17.80 -36.40
C ILE A 60 -60.09 17.09 -37.09
N LYS A 61 -60.03 15.78 -37.27
CA LYS A 61 -61.10 14.98 -37.90
C LYS A 61 -62.44 15.11 -37.17
N ARG A 62 -62.38 15.07 -35.85
CA ARG A 62 -63.59 15.26 -35.00
C ARG A 62 -64.21 16.63 -35.25
N ILE A 63 -63.39 17.68 -35.23
CA ILE A 63 -63.86 19.07 -35.45
C ILE A 63 -64.42 19.21 -36.87
N SER A 64 -63.74 18.73 -37.90
CA SER A 64 -64.19 18.80 -39.28
C SER A 64 -65.52 18.05 -39.49
N ALA A 65 -65.73 16.91 -38.82
CA ALA A 65 -66.98 16.15 -38.87
C ALA A 65 -68.13 16.89 -38.22
N GLU A 66 -67.88 17.64 -37.14
CA GLU A 66 -68.90 18.51 -36.53
C GLU A 66 -69.33 19.62 -37.50
N TYR A 67 -68.40 20.33 -38.12
CA TYR A 67 -68.72 21.38 -39.09
C TYR A 67 -69.37 20.85 -40.38
N ARG A 68 -68.94 19.68 -40.80
CA ARG A 68 -69.59 18.97 -41.90
C ARG A 68 -71.10 18.76 -41.60
N THR A 69 -71.37 18.31 -40.38
CA THR A 69 -72.77 18.12 -39.95
C THR A 69 -73.57 19.45 -39.92
N ILE A 70 -72.93 20.50 -39.37
CA ILE A 70 -73.52 21.84 -39.31
C ILE A 70 -73.80 22.39 -40.73
N SER A 71 -72.85 22.20 -41.68
CA SER A 71 -72.97 22.68 -43.05
C SER A 71 -74.18 22.07 -43.84
N THR A 72 -74.63 20.89 -43.38
CA THR A 72 -75.79 20.19 -44.00
C THR A 72 -77.16 20.72 -43.48
N ILE A 73 -77.19 21.60 -42.49
CA ILE A 73 -78.44 22.19 -41.99
C ILE A 73 -79.05 23.04 -43.07
N PRO A 74 -80.35 22.88 -43.34
CA PRO A 74 -81.02 23.57 -44.47
C PRO A 74 -80.85 25.06 -44.48
N ALA A 75 -80.82 25.72 -43.33
CA ALA A 75 -80.63 27.18 -43.23
C ALA A 75 -79.27 27.62 -43.82
N PHE A 76 -78.20 26.85 -43.61
CA PHE A 76 -76.84 27.14 -44.16
C PHE A 76 -76.76 26.79 -45.64
N SER A 77 -77.33 25.67 -46.07
CA SER A 77 -77.31 25.21 -47.46
C SER A 77 -78.21 26.02 -48.39
N SER A 78 -79.27 26.57 -47.87
CA SER A 78 -80.18 27.44 -48.62
C SER A 78 -79.80 28.93 -48.62
N MET A 79 -78.80 29.30 -47.80
CA MET A 79 -78.31 30.67 -47.62
C MET A 79 -79.43 31.66 -47.14
N ASP A 80 -80.38 31.12 -46.42
CA ASP A 80 -81.45 31.98 -45.83
C ASP A 80 -80.86 32.66 -44.59
N VAL A 81 -80.52 33.95 -44.75
CA VAL A 81 -79.89 34.75 -43.66
C VAL A 81 -80.80 34.79 -42.42
N ARG A 82 -82.13 34.80 -42.56
CA ARG A 82 -83.09 34.79 -41.44
C ARG A 82 -83.12 33.47 -40.70
N GLY A 83 -82.79 32.36 -41.39
CA GLY A 83 -82.70 31.04 -40.79
C GLY A 83 -81.29 30.75 -40.20
N ILE A 84 -80.23 31.38 -40.70
CA ILE A 84 -78.85 31.21 -40.29
C ILE A 84 -78.60 31.86 -38.92
N GLU A 85 -79.08 33.09 -38.69
CA GLU A 85 -78.88 33.85 -37.46
C GLU A 85 -79.27 33.07 -36.18
N PRO A 86 -80.46 32.51 -36.07
CA PRO A 86 -80.87 31.72 -34.91
C PRO A 86 -80.03 30.45 -34.75
N GLN A 87 -79.43 29.90 -35.83
CA GLN A 87 -78.58 28.75 -35.77
C GLN A 87 -77.18 29.13 -35.25
N ILE A 88 -76.61 30.24 -35.70
CA ILE A 88 -75.35 30.77 -35.19
C ILE A 88 -75.45 30.98 -33.67
N GLU A 89 -76.49 31.66 -33.22
CA GLU A 89 -76.76 31.91 -31.81
C GLU A 89 -76.89 30.60 -31.01
N ARG A 90 -77.67 29.67 -31.56
CA ARG A 90 -77.82 28.34 -30.94
C ARG A 90 -76.49 27.60 -30.79
N PHE A 91 -75.66 27.56 -31.82
CA PHE A 91 -74.40 26.91 -31.79
C PHE A 91 -73.39 27.62 -30.86
N THR A 92 -73.29 28.94 -30.94
CA THR A 92 -72.47 29.73 -30.04
C THR A 92 -72.85 29.47 -28.58
N ASN A 93 -74.16 29.55 -28.25
CA ASN A 93 -74.61 29.28 -26.87
C ASN A 93 -74.45 27.84 -26.43
N SER A 94 -74.57 26.86 -27.33
CA SER A 94 -74.37 25.44 -27.02
C SER A 94 -72.96 25.10 -26.73
N TYR A 95 -71.99 25.68 -27.43
CA TYR A 95 -70.59 25.37 -27.33
C TYR A 95 -69.79 26.27 -26.37
N THR A 96 -70.23 27.56 -26.18
CA THR A 96 -69.62 28.42 -25.15
C THR A 96 -69.95 27.95 -23.75
N ASN A 97 -71.03 27.27 -23.52
CA ASN A 97 -71.33 26.65 -22.22
C ASN A 97 -70.44 25.41 -21.92
N ASN A 98 -69.84 24.79 -22.92
CA ASN A 98 -68.93 23.66 -22.77
C ASN A 98 -67.45 24.07 -22.89
N GLY A 99 -67.13 25.35 -23.01
CA GLY A 99 -65.84 26.00 -22.83
C GLY A 99 -64.61 25.49 -23.59
N GLU A 100 -64.62 24.28 -24.11
CA GLU A 100 -63.46 23.61 -24.64
C GLU A 100 -63.41 23.46 -26.17
N VAL A 101 -64.54 23.62 -26.85
CA VAL A 101 -64.67 23.20 -28.25
C VAL A 101 -64.76 24.40 -29.23
N MET A 102 -65.35 25.52 -28.84
CA MET A 102 -65.51 26.65 -29.71
C MET A 102 -65.80 27.92 -28.89
N GLU A 103 -65.14 29.01 -29.23
CA GLU A 103 -65.48 30.34 -28.61
C GLU A 103 -66.48 31.17 -29.43
N THR A 104 -66.27 31.16 -30.74
CA THR A 104 -67.21 31.89 -31.63
C THR A 104 -67.51 31.06 -32.88
N PHE A 105 -68.69 31.27 -33.40
CA PHE A 105 -69.11 30.65 -34.63
C PHE A 105 -69.64 31.75 -35.56
N SER A 106 -69.15 31.78 -36.78
CA SER A 106 -69.48 32.81 -37.75
C SER A 106 -69.84 32.21 -39.11
N TYR A 107 -70.62 32.92 -39.87
CA TYR A 107 -70.92 32.58 -41.25
C TYR A 107 -70.42 33.70 -42.17
N ILE A 108 -69.74 33.36 -43.23
CA ILE A 108 -69.22 34.31 -44.20
C ILE A 108 -69.82 33.99 -45.58
N GLY A 109 -70.57 34.91 -46.09
CA GLY A 109 -71.15 34.78 -47.42
C GLY A 109 -70.10 34.99 -48.53
N LYS A 110 -70.43 34.66 -49.78
CA LYS A 110 -69.59 34.82 -50.98
C LYS A 110 -69.15 36.28 -51.21
N ASN A 111 -69.87 37.23 -50.64
CA ASN A 111 -69.57 38.67 -50.69
C ASN A 111 -68.55 39.09 -49.60
N GLY A 112 -68.03 38.16 -48.83
CA GLY A 112 -67.02 38.41 -47.77
C GLY A 112 -67.60 38.98 -46.48
N PHE A 113 -68.92 39.18 -46.36
CA PHE A 113 -69.53 39.65 -45.13
C PHE A 113 -69.57 38.50 -44.09
N CYS A 114 -69.01 38.76 -42.96
CA CYS A 114 -69.03 37.87 -41.81
C CYS A 114 -70.12 38.23 -40.82
N TRP A 115 -70.90 37.25 -40.41
CA TRP A 115 -71.96 37.38 -39.41
C TRP A 115 -71.54 36.75 -38.13
N ILE A 116 -71.23 37.58 -37.12
CA ILE A 116 -70.86 37.17 -35.76
C ILE A 116 -71.99 37.69 -34.84
N ASN A 117 -72.66 36.82 -34.13
CA ASN A 117 -73.63 37.17 -33.09
C ASN A 117 -74.59 38.35 -33.47
N SER A 118 -75.41 38.23 -34.50
CA SER A 118 -76.43 39.10 -34.94
C SER A 118 -76.15 40.60 -35.26
N ASP A 119 -75.08 41.21 -34.72
CA ASP A 119 -74.86 42.65 -34.77
C ASP A 119 -73.52 43.12 -35.41
N ALA A 120 -72.56 42.28 -35.66
CA ALA A 120 -71.28 42.69 -36.25
C ALA A 120 -71.13 42.19 -37.69
N ILE A 121 -71.10 43.10 -38.64
CA ILE A 121 -70.79 42.81 -40.02
C ILE A 121 -69.37 43.27 -40.30
N GLU A 122 -68.45 42.30 -40.36
CA GLU A 122 -67.04 42.52 -40.77
C GLU A 122 -66.88 42.05 -42.21
N ASN A 123 -66.16 42.78 -43.04
CA ASN A 123 -65.85 42.37 -44.40
C ASN A 123 -64.48 41.73 -44.44
N LEU A 124 -64.44 40.45 -44.73
CA LEU A 124 -63.23 39.65 -44.78
C LEU A 124 -62.68 39.38 -46.18
N MET A 125 -63.15 40.10 -47.21
CA MET A 125 -62.71 39.92 -48.61
C MET A 125 -61.20 40.06 -48.78
N ASP A 126 -60.56 40.94 -48.02
CA ASP A 126 -59.08 41.14 -48.04
C ASP A 126 -58.31 40.22 -47.09
N ASN A 127 -58.99 39.37 -46.33
CA ASN A 127 -58.38 38.44 -45.43
C ASN A 127 -57.76 37.26 -46.21
N GLN A 128 -56.48 37.05 -46.03
CA GLN A 128 -55.73 36.01 -46.76
C GLN A 128 -56.24 34.59 -46.48
N ASP A 129 -56.59 34.27 -45.23
CA ASP A 129 -57.16 32.97 -44.86
C ASP A 129 -58.51 32.72 -45.52
N TYR A 130 -59.37 33.75 -45.55
CA TYR A 130 -60.63 33.69 -46.26
C TYR A 130 -60.42 33.42 -47.75
N GLN A 131 -59.53 34.19 -48.39
CA GLN A 131 -59.23 34.01 -49.81
C GLN A 131 -58.66 32.63 -50.10
N LYS A 132 -57.74 32.13 -49.24
CA LYS A 132 -57.21 30.78 -49.34
C LYS A 132 -58.30 29.74 -49.18
N ALA A 133 -59.17 29.86 -48.14
CA ALA A 133 -60.29 28.94 -47.91
C ALA A 133 -61.32 28.91 -49.04
N TYR A 134 -61.49 30.01 -49.70
CA TYR A 134 -62.47 30.10 -50.82
C TYR A 134 -61.94 29.55 -52.13
N ARG A 135 -60.59 29.74 -52.40
CA ARG A 135 -59.95 29.35 -53.64
C ARG A 135 -59.41 27.93 -53.65
N ASP A 136 -59.01 27.46 -52.48
CA ASP A 136 -58.35 26.12 -52.31
C ASP A 136 -59.45 25.02 -52.44
N ASP A 137 -59.08 23.89 -53.07
CA ASP A 137 -59.99 22.73 -53.18
C ASP A 137 -59.98 21.84 -51.91
N SER A 138 -59.25 22.24 -50.87
CA SER A 138 -59.21 21.54 -49.59
C SER A 138 -60.63 21.46 -48.96
N GLU A 139 -60.90 20.42 -48.16
CA GLU A 139 -62.13 20.19 -47.45
C GLU A 139 -62.41 21.31 -46.42
N PHE A 140 -61.35 21.81 -45.79
CA PHE A 140 -61.39 22.94 -44.84
C PHE A 140 -59.97 23.53 -44.70
N ILE A 141 -59.86 24.72 -44.12
CA ILE A 141 -58.60 25.40 -43.81
C ILE A 141 -58.58 25.81 -42.34
N ILE A 142 -57.39 25.68 -41.71
CA ILE A 142 -57.17 26.15 -40.36
C ILE A 142 -56.20 27.32 -40.43
N SER A 143 -56.51 28.43 -39.77
CA SER A 143 -55.64 29.61 -39.74
C SER A 143 -54.41 29.41 -38.86
N LYS A 144 -53.43 30.30 -38.99
CA LYS A 144 -52.42 30.50 -37.95
C LYS A 144 -53.08 30.92 -36.65
N PRO A 145 -52.48 30.68 -35.50
CA PRO A 145 -52.97 31.15 -34.19
C PRO A 145 -53.14 32.67 -34.21
N LYS A 146 -54.31 33.15 -33.72
CA LYS A 146 -54.59 34.56 -33.60
C LYS A 146 -55.19 34.86 -32.22
N LEU A 147 -54.96 36.06 -31.71
CA LEU A 147 -55.64 36.52 -30.50
C LEU A 147 -57.02 37.02 -30.87
N ASN A 148 -58.01 36.53 -30.16
CA ASN A 148 -59.38 37.07 -30.28
C ASN A 148 -59.54 38.33 -29.41
N ASP A 149 -60.74 38.95 -29.47
CA ASP A 149 -61.04 40.16 -28.70
C ASP A 149 -60.90 39.97 -27.17
N ASN A 150 -61.01 38.76 -26.69
CA ASN A 150 -60.79 38.38 -25.28
C ASN A 150 -59.37 38.11 -24.94
N ASN A 151 -58.41 38.43 -25.83
CA ASN A 151 -56.98 38.16 -25.68
C ASN A 151 -56.64 36.67 -25.45
N ARG A 152 -57.48 35.79 -26.00
CA ARG A 152 -57.26 34.34 -26.02
C ARG A 152 -56.74 33.91 -27.38
N GLU A 153 -55.82 32.97 -27.38
CA GLU A 153 -55.32 32.44 -28.61
C GLU A 153 -56.24 31.39 -29.19
N VAL A 154 -56.66 31.62 -30.44
CA VAL A 154 -57.63 30.79 -31.18
C VAL A 154 -57.08 30.42 -32.55
N LEU A 155 -57.55 29.29 -33.06
CA LEU A 155 -57.41 28.83 -34.44
C LEU A 155 -58.75 29.02 -35.16
N LEU A 156 -58.72 29.63 -36.31
CA LEU A 156 -59.97 29.81 -37.11
C LEU A 156 -60.04 28.61 -38.06
N PHE A 157 -61.12 27.84 -37.93
CA PHE A 157 -61.49 26.79 -38.85
C PHE A 157 -62.47 27.35 -39.90
N TYR A 158 -62.06 27.33 -41.17
CA TYR A 158 -62.86 27.75 -42.31
C TYR A 158 -63.41 26.50 -43.01
N TYR A 159 -64.70 26.23 -42.85
CA TYR A 159 -65.37 25.07 -43.43
C TYR A 159 -66.31 25.53 -44.56
N PRO A 160 -66.10 25.09 -45.84
CA PRO A 160 -66.88 25.56 -46.95
C PRO A 160 -68.28 24.94 -46.97
N ILE A 161 -69.31 25.81 -47.21
CA ILE A 161 -70.64 25.38 -47.56
C ILE A 161 -70.71 25.29 -49.06
N LYS A 162 -71.06 24.10 -49.56
CA LYS A 162 -71.16 23.84 -51.00
C LYS A 162 -72.60 23.74 -51.42
N SER A 163 -72.93 24.35 -52.59
CA SER A 163 -74.19 24.18 -53.21
C SER A 163 -74.42 22.78 -53.77
N ILE A 164 -75.59 22.46 -54.24
CA ILE A 164 -75.93 21.20 -54.90
C ILE A 164 -75.06 20.96 -56.14
N THR A 165 -74.50 22.01 -56.71
CA THR A 165 -73.57 21.96 -57.85
C THR A 165 -72.11 21.83 -57.40
N ASN A 166 -71.83 21.58 -56.15
CA ASN A 166 -70.51 21.47 -55.51
C ASN A 166 -69.67 22.77 -55.61
N GLN A 167 -70.26 23.90 -55.85
CA GLN A 167 -69.61 25.22 -55.81
C GLN A 167 -69.59 25.74 -54.38
N LYS A 168 -68.44 26.31 -53.94
CA LYS A 168 -68.37 27.00 -52.64
C LYS A 168 -69.18 28.29 -52.67
N GLU A 169 -70.20 28.38 -51.86
CA GLU A 169 -71.10 29.52 -51.80
C GLU A 169 -70.87 30.37 -50.54
N ALA A 170 -70.45 29.75 -49.44
CA ALA A 170 -70.18 30.41 -48.18
C ALA A 170 -69.16 29.63 -47.36
N LEU A 171 -68.64 30.20 -46.28
CA LEU A 171 -67.83 29.56 -45.30
C LEU A 171 -68.47 29.63 -43.92
N ILE A 172 -68.37 28.54 -43.17
CA ILE A 172 -68.49 28.53 -41.72
C ILE A 172 -67.11 28.77 -41.14
N VAL A 173 -67.03 29.69 -40.19
CA VAL A 173 -65.80 29.98 -39.50
C VAL A 173 -66.02 29.80 -38.01
N ALA A 174 -65.18 28.97 -37.40
CA ALA A 174 -65.24 28.77 -35.97
C ALA A 174 -63.89 29.11 -35.34
N ALA A 175 -63.94 29.87 -34.28
CA ALA A 175 -62.75 30.15 -33.45
C ALA A 175 -62.62 29.09 -32.37
N ILE A 176 -61.60 28.29 -32.47
CA ILE A 176 -61.30 27.18 -31.53
C ILE A 176 -60.09 27.54 -30.66
N PRO A 177 -60.22 27.45 -29.32
CA PRO A 177 -59.12 27.74 -28.44
C PRO A 177 -57.95 26.85 -28.73
N SER A 178 -56.74 27.42 -28.83
CA SER A 178 -55.47 26.65 -29.03
C SER A 178 -55.06 25.81 -27.79
N VAL A 179 -55.73 26.07 -26.65
CA VAL A 179 -55.39 25.40 -25.36
C VAL A 179 -55.38 23.90 -25.50
N ARG A 180 -56.41 23.30 -26.16
CA ARG A 180 -56.45 21.82 -26.31
C ARG A 180 -55.34 21.28 -27.18
N LEU A 181 -54.97 21.97 -28.23
CA LEU A 181 -53.83 21.59 -29.08
C LEU A 181 -52.54 21.71 -28.31
N ASN A 182 -52.36 22.78 -27.55
CA ASN A 182 -51.23 23.00 -26.67
C ASN A 182 -51.14 21.92 -25.56
N GLU A 183 -52.28 21.47 -25.02
CA GLU A 183 -52.32 20.34 -24.07
C GLU A 183 -51.77 19.05 -24.70
N ILE A 184 -52.27 18.67 -25.89
CA ILE A 184 -51.80 17.47 -26.60
C ILE A 184 -50.28 17.52 -26.81
N VAL A 185 -49.79 18.69 -27.21
CA VAL A 185 -48.33 18.88 -27.43
C VAL A 185 -47.55 18.82 -26.12
N ASN A 186 -48.06 19.47 -25.05
CA ASN A 186 -47.35 19.54 -23.76
C ASN A 186 -47.39 18.25 -22.96
N THR A 187 -48.38 17.37 -23.18
CA THR A 187 -48.42 16.05 -22.51
C THR A 187 -47.29 15.10 -22.95
N MET A 188 -46.56 15.48 -23.98
CA MET A 188 -45.44 14.69 -24.47
C MET A 188 -44.12 15.08 -23.77
N GLN A 189 -43.85 14.50 -22.59
CA GLN A 189 -42.59 14.66 -21.87
C GLN A 189 -41.72 13.40 -22.00
N VAL A 190 -41.52 12.88 -23.20
CA VAL A 190 -40.63 11.74 -23.42
C VAL A 190 -39.23 12.27 -23.62
N TYR A 191 -38.27 11.75 -22.82
CA TYR A 191 -36.88 12.17 -22.85
C TYR A 191 -36.67 13.69 -22.74
N ASN A 192 -37.49 14.38 -21.93
CA ASN A 192 -37.47 15.84 -21.77
C ASN A 192 -37.56 16.63 -23.10
N GLY A 193 -38.05 15.97 -24.13
CA GLY A 193 -38.19 16.56 -25.45
C GLY A 193 -39.16 17.75 -25.48
N LYS A 194 -38.92 18.67 -26.38
CA LYS A 194 -39.82 19.81 -26.65
C LYS A 194 -40.58 19.56 -27.92
N SER A 195 -41.92 19.52 -27.79
CA SER A 195 -42.82 19.26 -28.91
C SER A 195 -43.51 20.54 -29.37
N PHE A 196 -43.79 20.60 -30.65
CA PHE A 196 -44.52 21.71 -31.30
C PHE A 196 -45.18 21.21 -32.58
N ILE A 197 -46.13 22.04 -33.11
CA ILE A 197 -46.71 21.85 -34.41
C ILE A 197 -46.33 23.04 -35.27
N MET A 198 -45.88 22.78 -36.49
CA MET A 198 -45.57 23.77 -37.49
C MET A 198 -46.33 23.50 -38.79
N SER A 199 -46.57 24.55 -39.58
CA SER A 199 -47.11 24.41 -40.93
C SER A 199 -46.00 24.07 -41.93
N ARG A 200 -46.40 23.65 -43.15
CA ARG A 200 -45.43 23.50 -44.28
C ARG A 200 -44.82 24.81 -44.73
N ASP A 201 -45.47 25.94 -44.45
CA ASP A 201 -44.94 27.27 -44.70
C ASP A 201 -43.99 27.73 -43.57
N TYR A 202 -43.58 26.79 -42.69
CA TYR A 202 -42.68 27.01 -41.56
C TYR A 202 -43.20 27.93 -40.46
N ASP A 203 -44.52 28.16 -40.42
CA ASP A 203 -45.13 28.93 -39.36
C ASP A 203 -45.37 28.02 -38.13
N LEU A 204 -45.03 28.52 -36.95
CA LEU A 204 -45.32 27.83 -35.71
C LEU A 204 -46.83 27.93 -35.39
N ILE A 205 -47.45 26.78 -35.16
CA ILE A 205 -48.89 26.68 -34.82
C ILE A 205 -49.08 26.64 -33.29
N THR A 206 -48.09 26.15 -32.52
CA THR A 206 -48.15 26.11 -31.04
C THR A 206 -47.21 27.14 -30.44
N THR A 207 -47.76 28.19 -29.83
CA THR A 207 -47.00 29.36 -29.37
C THR A 207 -46.10 29.09 -28.17
N ASN A 208 -46.40 28.07 -27.36
CA ASN A 208 -45.56 27.70 -26.19
C ASN A 208 -44.13 27.31 -26.58
N ALA A 209 -43.86 26.97 -27.81
CA ALA A 209 -42.56 26.56 -28.31
C ALA A 209 -41.84 27.65 -29.14
N GLN A 210 -42.40 28.88 -29.23
CA GLN A 210 -41.85 29.90 -30.12
C GLN A 210 -40.38 30.22 -29.89
N TYR A 211 -39.98 30.41 -28.62
CA TYR A 211 -38.58 30.65 -28.28
C TYR A 211 -37.66 29.48 -28.66
N PHE A 212 -38.10 28.28 -28.39
CA PHE A 212 -37.37 27.06 -28.70
C PHE A 212 -37.25 26.86 -30.22
N TYR A 213 -38.36 27.02 -30.94
CA TYR A 213 -38.43 26.88 -32.40
C TYR A 213 -37.43 27.83 -33.09
N SER A 214 -37.48 29.12 -32.77
CA SER A 214 -36.64 30.14 -33.40
C SER A 214 -35.14 30.00 -33.11
N HIS A 215 -34.73 29.23 -32.08
CA HIS A 215 -33.34 29.04 -31.70
C HIS A 215 -32.80 27.65 -32.04
N THR A 216 -33.66 26.71 -32.42
CA THR A 216 -33.24 25.30 -32.62
C THR A 216 -33.32 24.90 -34.11
N ILE A 217 -34.23 25.51 -34.87
CA ILE A 217 -34.47 25.12 -36.25
C ILE A 217 -33.99 26.22 -37.19
N ASP A 218 -32.98 25.89 -37.98
CA ASP A 218 -32.42 26.75 -39.02
C ASP A 218 -33.08 26.50 -40.38
N GLU A 219 -32.86 27.40 -41.34
CA GLU A 219 -33.41 27.31 -42.69
C GLU A 219 -32.98 26.03 -43.42
N GLU A 220 -31.78 25.54 -43.17
CA GLU A 220 -31.23 24.31 -43.79
C GLU A 220 -32.01 23.08 -43.30
N THR A 221 -32.30 23.02 -41.98
CA THR A 221 -33.13 21.97 -41.38
C THR A 221 -34.56 22.04 -41.91
N LEU A 222 -35.15 23.23 -42.07
CA LEU A 222 -36.49 23.41 -42.61
C LEU A 222 -36.60 22.90 -44.06
N HIS A 223 -35.64 23.23 -44.90
CA HIS A 223 -35.57 22.68 -46.27
C HIS A 223 -35.39 21.16 -46.29
N ALA A 224 -34.58 20.59 -45.38
CA ALA A 224 -34.43 19.15 -45.26
C ALA A 224 -35.72 18.44 -44.87
N ILE A 225 -36.53 19.05 -43.94
CA ILE A 225 -37.83 18.53 -43.53
C ILE A 225 -38.78 18.47 -44.71
N ASP A 226 -38.86 19.51 -45.52
CA ASP A 226 -39.78 19.58 -46.66
C ASP A 226 -39.47 18.52 -47.74
N ILE A 227 -38.21 18.31 -48.05
CA ILE A 227 -37.76 17.29 -48.99
C ILE A 227 -37.98 15.86 -48.48
N MET A 228 -37.77 15.60 -47.20
CA MET A 228 -37.80 14.26 -46.58
C MET A 228 -39.14 13.88 -45.97
N ALA A 229 -40.01 14.85 -45.59
CA ALA A 229 -41.39 14.57 -45.16
C ALA A 229 -42.20 13.80 -46.22
N ILE A 230 -41.68 13.78 -47.48
CA ILE A 230 -42.24 13.03 -48.60
C ILE A 230 -41.61 11.61 -48.71
N THR A 231 -40.44 11.34 -48.13
CA THR A 231 -39.60 10.16 -48.46
C THR A 231 -39.25 9.22 -47.32
N SER A 232 -39.87 9.26 -46.16
CA SER A 232 -39.67 8.22 -45.12
C SER A 232 -38.62 8.42 -44.03
N SER A 233 -37.91 9.53 -43.94
CA SER A 233 -37.00 9.76 -42.82
C SER A 233 -37.60 10.78 -41.87
N ASN A 234 -38.06 10.32 -40.72
CA ASN A 234 -38.74 11.16 -39.72
C ASN A 234 -37.77 11.79 -38.70
N GLN A 235 -36.45 11.82 -39.02
CA GLN A 235 -35.44 12.23 -38.06
C GLN A 235 -34.37 13.12 -38.70
N PHE A 236 -34.05 14.24 -38.04
CA PHE A 236 -33.11 15.23 -38.53
C PHE A 236 -32.16 15.63 -37.40
N PRO A 237 -30.84 15.69 -37.64
CA PRO A 237 -29.90 16.23 -36.69
C PRO A 237 -30.06 17.73 -36.56
N VAL A 238 -30.19 18.22 -35.32
CA VAL A 238 -30.34 19.65 -35.02
C VAL A 238 -29.47 20.01 -33.80
N THR A 239 -29.38 21.30 -33.52
CA THR A 239 -28.73 21.79 -32.32
C THR A 239 -29.81 22.35 -31.38
N ASP A 240 -29.77 21.96 -30.10
CA ASP A 240 -30.72 22.52 -29.12
C ASP A 240 -30.37 23.98 -28.74
N ILE A 241 -31.24 24.63 -27.97
CA ILE A 241 -31.06 26.02 -27.51
C ILE A 241 -29.77 26.25 -26.69
N ASN A 242 -29.14 25.19 -26.21
CA ASN A 242 -27.91 25.25 -25.44
C ASN A 242 -26.65 24.94 -26.29
N GLY A 243 -26.83 24.81 -27.61
CA GLY A 243 -25.73 24.45 -28.51
C GLY A 243 -25.35 22.98 -28.49
N LYS A 244 -26.17 22.09 -27.88
CA LYS A 244 -25.89 20.65 -27.83
C LYS A 244 -26.56 19.93 -29.01
N ALA A 245 -25.92 18.84 -29.42
CA ALA A 245 -26.47 17.98 -30.47
C ALA A 245 -27.80 17.36 -30.01
N ALA A 246 -28.82 17.48 -30.86
CA ALA A 246 -30.16 16.98 -30.64
C ALA A 246 -30.72 16.34 -31.94
N THR A 247 -31.79 15.60 -31.80
CA THR A 247 -32.48 14.99 -32.93
C THR A 247 -33.91 15.53 -32.97
N LEU A 248 -34.29 16.05 -34.12
CA LEU A 248 -35.66 16.47 -34.45
C LEU A 248 -36.40 15.27 -35.03
N PHE A 249 -37.50 14.90 -34.43
CA PHE A 249 -38.43 13.89 -34.91
C PHE A 249 -39.65 14.59 -35.46
N VAL A 250 -40.11 14.21 -36.66
CA VAL A 250 -41.26 14.80 -37.32
C VAL A 250 -42.20 13.72 -37.79
N SER A 251 -43.52 14.04 -37.72
CA SER A 251 -44.57 13.19 -38.27
C SER A 251 -45.68 14.07 -38.89
N PRO A 252 -46.10 13.78 -40.13
CA PRO A 252 -47.17 14.52 -40.76
C PRO A 252 -48.52 14.21 -40.10
N ILE A 253 -49.42 15.21 -40.04
CA ILE A 253 -50.78 15.04 -39.52
C ILE A 253 -51.68 14.58 -40.66
N GLU A 254 -52.09 13.29 -40.64
CA GLU A 254 -52.76 12.61 -41.75
C GLU A 254 -53.99 13.35 -42.28
N ASN A 255 -54.84 13.83 -41.41
CA ASN A 255 -56.10 14.54 -41.83
C ASN A 255 -55.89 16.04 -42.15
N TYR A 256 -54.69 16.55 -41.94
CA TYR A 256 -54.27 17.91 -42.26
C TYR A 256 -52.79 17.99 -42.61
N PRO A 257 -52.43 17.51 -43.82
CA PRO A 257 -51.00 17.34 -44.19
C PRO A 257 -50.22 18.66 -44.31
N GLU A 258 -50.89 19.80 -44.21
CA GLU A 258 -50.23 21.10 -44.10
C GLU A 258 -49.53 21.29 -42.73
N TRP A 259 -49.90 20.50 -41.74
CA TRP A 259 -49.28 20.55 -40.42
C TRP A 259 -48.40 19.36 -40.17
N ILE A 260 -47.29 19.62 -39.48
CA ILE A 260 -46.31 18.64 -39.08
C ILE A 260 -46.16 18.70 -37.56
N PHE A 261 -46.29 17.55 -36.91
CA PHE A 261 -45.96 17.41 -35.50
C PHE A 261 -44.47 17.17 -35.37
N ALA A 262 -43.78 17.92 -34.54
CA ALA A 262 -42.37 17.88 -34.37
C ALA A 262 -41.95 17.79 -32.89
N THR A 263 -40.87 17.07 -32.60
CA THR A 263 -40.32 16.97 -31.26
C THR A 263 -38.80 16.96 -31.35
N VAL A 264 -38.14 17.82 -30.58
CA VAL A 264 -36.68 17.84 -30.44
C VAL A 264 -36.28 17.16 -29.15
N VAL A 265 -35.38 16.20 -29.25
CA VAL A 265 -34.86 15.45 -28.11
C VAL A 265 -33.33 15.58 -28.12
N SER A 266 -32.73 15.93 -26.98
CA SER A 266 -31.25 15.98 -26.85
C SER A 266 -30.65 14.60 -27.02
N ASN A 267 -29.52 14.52 -27.71
CA ASN A 267 -28.79 13.25 -27.85
C ASN A 267 -28.26 12.74 -26.50
N GLU A 268 -28.07 13.62 -25.52
CA GLU A 268 -27.71 13.20 -24.13
C GLU A 268 -28.86 12.40 -23.51
N GLU A 269 -30.09 12.80 -23.71
CA GLU A 269 -31.27 12.08 -23.21
C GLU A 269 -31.43 10.72 -23.90
N LEU A 270 -31.21 10.67 -25.21
CA LEU A 270 -31.25 9.42 -25.99
C LEU A 270 -30.16 8.42 -25.54
N THR A 271 -29.07 8.91 -24.97
CA THR A 271 -27.94 8.10 -24.48
C THR A 271 -27.88 7.95 -22.97
N GLN A 272 -28.90 8.43 -22.24
CA GLN A 272 -28.88 8.49 -20.78
C GLN A 272 -28.64 7.13 -20.13
N SER A 273 -29.31 6.07 -20.61
CA SER A 273 -29.16 4.70 -20.10
C SER A 273 -27.73 4.20 -20.28
N SER A 274 -27.16 4.42 -21.47
CA SER A 274 -25.79 4.04 -21.79
C SER A 274 -24.78 4.80 -20.93
N ASN A 275 -25.00 6.10 -20.72
CA ASN A 275 -24.13 6.95 -19.90
C ASN A 275 -24.19 6.54 -18.40
N GLN A 276 -25.36 6.15 -17.90
CA GLN A 276 -25.52 5.63 -16.54
C GLN A 276 -24.75 4.31 -16.36
N LEU A 277 -24.84 3.40 -17.35
CA LEU A 277 -24.06 2.15 -17.33
C LEU A 277 -22.55 2.43 -17.35
N MET A 278 -22.10 3.38 -18.17
CA MET A 278 -20.70 3.78 -18.22
C MET A 278 -20.21 4.35 -16.88
N THR A 279 -21.03 5.21 -16.25
CA THR A 279 -20.71 5.74 -14.91
C THR A 279 -20.62 4.63 -13.88
N GLY A 280 -21.59 3.71 -13.89
CA GLY A 280 -21.56 2.52 -13.02
C GLY A 280 -20.32 1.66 -13.25
N LEU A 281 -19.90 1.49 -14.50
CA LEU A 281 -18.67 0.75 -14.84
C LEU A 281 -17.41 1.43 -14.28
N TRP A 282 -17.31 2.75 -14.36
CA TRP A 282 -16.19 3.50 -13.77
C TRP A 282 -16.14 3.37 -12.24
N ILE A 283 -17.30 3.43 -11.57
CA ILE A 283 -17.41 3.22 -10.11
C ILE A 283 -16.97 1.79 -9.75
N LEU A 284 -17.42 0.80 -10.52
CA LEU A 284 -17.03 -0.59 -10.33
C LEU A 284 -15.52 -0.79 -10.51
N LEU A 285 -14.91 -0.15 -11.51
CA LEU A 285 -13.46 -0.19 -11.71
C LEU A 285 -12.70 0.35 -10.50
N LEU A 286 -13.10 1.54 -10.01
CA LEU A 286 -12.47 2.14 -8.83
C LEU A 286 -12.61 1.25 -7.59
N PHE A 287 -13.79 0.65 -7.40
CA PHE A 287 -14.03 -0.30 -6.33
C PHE A 287 -13.11 -1.53 -6.44
N LEU A 288 -13.02 -2.14 -7.62
CA LEU A 288 -12.15 -3.30 -7.87
C LEU A 288 -10.67 -2.96 -7.66
N LEU A 289 -10.22 -1.79 -8.09
CA LEU A 289 -8.85 -1.33 -7.85
C LEU A 289 -8.56 -1.17 -6.35
N ALA A 290 -9.50 -0.63 -5.57
CA ALA A 290 -9.39 -0.54 -4.12
C ALA A 290 -9.33 -1.93 -3.46
N VAL A 291 -10.17 -2.86 -3.88
CA VAL A 291 -10.16 -4.25 -3.40
C VAL A 291 -8.83 -4.94 -3.72
N ILE A 292 -8.31 -4.79 -4.96
CA ILE A 292 -7.00 -5.34 -5.34
C ILE A 292 -5.89 -4.77 -4.47
N PHE A 293 -5.93 -3.47 -4.19
CA PHE A 293 -4.94 -2.82 -3.33
C PHE A 293 -4.97 -3.39 -1.90
N ILE A 294 -6.18 -3.55 -1.32
CA ILE A 294 -6.36 -4.11 0.02
C ILE A 294 -5.91 -5.57 0.07
N LEU A 295 -6.39 -6.40 -0.87
CA LEU A 295 -6.03 -7.81 -0.94
C LEU A 295 -4.52 -7.98 -1.21
N GLY A 296 -3.96 -7.15 -2.08
CA GLY A 296 -2.52 -7.13 -2.33
C GLY A 296 -1.70 -6.78 -1.10
N LYS A 297 -2.17 -5.83 -0.28
CA LYS A 297 -1.54 -5.50 1.01
C LYS A 297 -1.65 -6.66 1.99
N MET A 298 -2.83 -7.26 2.13
CA MET A 298 -3.04 -8.43 2.99
C MET A 298 -2.13 -9.61 2.59
N LEU A 299 -2.04 -9.92 1.31
CA LEU A 299 -1.21 -11.01 0.80
C LEU A 299 0.30 -10.76 1.05
N VAL A 300 0.72 -9.51 0.95
CA VAL A 300 2.10 -9.12 1.28
C VAL A 300 2.38 -9.31 2.76
N THR A 301 1.49 -8.88 3.64
CA THR A 301 1.71 -8.95 5.10
C THR A 301 1.54 -10.36 5.65
N SER A 302 0.55 -11.13 5.16
CA SER A 302 0.25 -12.47 5.69
C SER A 302 1.11 -13.58 5.09
N VAL A 303 1.57 -13.42 3.84
CA VAL A 303 2.29 -14.51 3.15
C VAL A 303 3.73 -14.12 2.79
N LEU A 304 3.90 -13.03 2.02
CA LEU A 304 5.24 -12.71 1.49
C LEU A 304 6.23 -12.24 2.55
N THR A 305 5.78 -11.46 3.53
CA THR A 305 6.67 -10.94 4.58
C THR A 305 7.18 -12.06 5.49
N PRO A 306 6.35 -12.96 6.03
CA PRO A 306 6.81 -14.10 6.80
C PRO A 306 7.78 -15.02 6.02
N ILE A 307 7.46 -15.34 4.76
CA ILE A 307 8.37 -16.15 3.92
C ILE A 307 9.71 -15.47 3.73
N LYS A 308 9.73 -14.16 3.51
CA LYS A 308 10.99 -13.41 3.38
C LYS A 308 11.79 -13.36 4.68
N ASN A 309 11.12 -13.23 5.83
CA ASN A 309 11.75 -13.29 7.13
C ASN A 309 12.37 -14.66 7.37
N LEU A 310 11.64 -15.73 7.05
CA LEU A 310 12.18 -17.10 7.12
C LEU A 310 13.41 -17.28 6.20
N GLN A 311 13.34 -16.80 4.97
CA GLN A 311 14.48 -16.84 4.05
C GLN A 311 15.70 -16.08 4.58
N ASN A 312 15.48 -14.92 5.19
CA ASN A 312 16.57 -14.13 5.78
C ASN A 312 17.18 -14.84 7.00
N ALA A 313 16.34 -15.44 7.86
CA ALA A 313 16.80 -16.23 8.99
C ALA A 313 17.63 -17.43 8.53
N MET A 314 17.19 -18.15 7.49
CA MET A 314 17.96 -19.25 6.89
C MET A 314 19.35 -18.79 6.42
N LYS A 315 19.44 -17.61 5.79
CA LYS A 315 20.75 -17.05 5.38
C LYS A 315 21.65 -16.67 6.56
N LEU A 316 21.06 -16.21 7.67
CA LEU A 316 21.83 -15.91 8.87
C LEU A 316 22.39 -17.18 9.48
N VAL A 317 21.60 -18.27 9.51
CA VAL A 317 22.05 -19.58 9.97
C VAL A 317 23.14 -20.16 9.05
N GLU A 318 23.01 -20.01 7.73
CA GLU A 318 24.07 -20.39 6.76
C GLU A 318 25.41 -19.70 7.06
N ASN A 319 25.34 -18.45 7.53
CA ASN A 319 26.50 -17.66 7.95
C ASN A 319 26.95 -17.93 9.41
N GLY A 320 26.43 -18.98 10.04
CA GLY A 320 26.86 -19.42 11.39
C GLY A 320 26.13 -18.73 12.55
N LYS A 321 25.11 -17.89 12.31
CA LYS A 321 24.35 -17.24 13.38
C LYS A 321 23.14 -18.09 13.78
N LEU A 322 23.32 -18.99 14.72
CA LEU A 322 22.30 -19.93 15.18
C LEU A 322 21.25 -19.34 16.14
N GLU A 323 21.44 -18.12 16.61
CA GLU A 323 20.47 -17.43 17.49
C GLU A 323 19.30 -16.78 16.73
N SER A 324 19.21 -17.03 15.42
CA SER A 324 18.21 -16.40 14.55
C SER A 324 16.89 -17.15 14.61
N TYR A 325 15.97 -16.70 15.46
CA TYR A 325 14.59 -17.17 15.51
C TYR A 325 13.69 -16.37 14.59
N VAL A 326 12.72 -17.03 13.98
CA VAL A 326 11.68 -16.40 13.19
C VAL A 326 10.46 -16.22 14.08
N ASP A 327 9.85 -15.01 14.01
CA ASP A 327 8.58 -14.76 14.67
C ASP A 327 7.50 -15.69 14.09
N GLU A 328 6.89 -16.48 14.94
CA GLU A 328 5.87 -17.45 14.56
C GLU A 328 4.55 -16.79 14.17
N GLY A 329 4.35 -15.51 14.53
CA GLY A 329 3.14 -14.76 14.25
C GLY A 329 1.91 -15.32 14.99
N ASN A 330 0.78 -14.68 14.79
CA ASN A 330 -0.49 -15.08 15.44
C ASN A 330 -1.39 -15.96 14.54
N ALA A 331 -1.07 -16.10 13.27
CA ALA A 331 -1.84 -16.94 12.33
C ALA A 331 -1.45 -18.41 12.52
N ARG A 332 -2.45 -19.29 12.54
CA ARG A 332 -2.23 -20.76 12.56
C ARG A 332 -2.44 -21.30 11.15
N ASP A 333 -1.51 -21.00 10.27
CA ASP A 333 -1.48 -21.44 8.89
C ASP A 333 -0.21 -22.24 8.59
N GLU A 334 -0.04 -22.68 7.37
CA GLU A 334 1.10 -23.48 6.91
C GLU A 334 2.43 -22.71 7.04
N ILE A 335 2.40 -21.38 7.03
CA ILE A 335 3.58 -20.52 7.20
C ILE A 335 4.00 -20.51 8.68
N HIS A 336 3.04 -20.50 9.60
CA HIS A 336 3.28 -20.66 11.02
C HIS A 336 3.94 -22.01 11.32
N ASP A 337 3.37 -23.11 10.79
CA ASP A 337 3.90 -24.46 10.97
C ASP A 337 5.33 -24.58 10.42
N LEU A 338 5.61 -23.94 9.28
CA LEU A 338 6.94 -23.89 8.70
C LEU A 338 7.94 -23.11 9.57
N SER A 339 7.51 -21.96 10.12
CA SER A 339 8.32 -21.14 11.03
C SER A 339 8.62 -21.90 12.32
N MET A 340 7.65 -22.56 12.90
CA MET A 340 7.79 -23.43 14.08
C MET A 340 8.77 -24.56 13.82
N SER A 341 8.63 -25.25 12.68
CA SER A 341 9.51 -26.35 12.30
C SER A 341 10.96 -25.89 12.11
N PHE A 342 11.14 -24.71 11.51
CA PHE A 342 12.45 -24.07 11.37
C PHE A 342 13.06 -23.74 12.74
N ASN A 343 12.32 -23.07 13.63
CA ASN A 343 12.78 -22.72 14.98
C ASN A 343 13.18 -23.98 15.77
N LYS A 344 12.38 -25.06 15.70
CA LYS A 344 12.69 -26.34 16.33
C LYS A 344 13.96 -26.98 15.76
N MET A 345 14.15 -26.88 14.44
CA MET A 345 15.36 -27.39 13.79
C MET A 345 16.62 -26.62 14.27
N ILE A 346 16.55 -25.28 14.36
CA ILE A 346 17.66 -24.45 14.84
C ILE A 346 17.97 -24.75 16.31
N SER A 347 16.96 -24.84 17.17
CA SER A 347 17.13 -25.21 18.56
C SER A 347 17.85 -26.57 18.70
N LYS A 348 17.43 -27.55 17.91
CA LYS A 348 18.08 -28.88 17.92
C LYS A 348 19.50 -28.85 17.38
N MET A 349 19.77 -28.02 16.38
CA MET A 349 21.13 -27.84 15.85
C MET A 349 22.06 -27.19 16.89
N SER A 350 21.58 -26.17 17.61
CA SER A 350 22.34 -25.54 18.71
C SER A 350 22.67 -26.56 19.81
N GLU A 351 21.66 -27.31 20.27
CA GLU A 351 21.86 -28.38 21.26
C GLU A 351 22.94 -29.41 20.82
N LEU A 352 22.89 -29.83 19.56
CA LEU A 352 23.87 -30.77 19.02
C LEU A 352 25.28 -30.18 18.95
N ILE A 353 25.42 -28.90 18.61
CA ILE A 353 26.71 -28.21 18.61
C ILE A 353 27.27 -28.13 20.02
N ASP A 354 26.47 -27.77 21.02
CA ASP A 354 26.87 -27.72 22.41
C ASP A 354 27.34 -29.10 22.90
N GLN A 355 26.62 -30.17 22.54
CA GLN A 355 27.04 -31.54 22.85
C GLN A 355 28.37 -31.92 22.20
N ILE A 356 28.59 -31.51 20.94
CA ILE A 356 29.86 -31.78 20.23
C ILE A 356 31.02 -31.03 20.91
N VAL A 357 30.82 -29.76 21.28
CA VAL A 357 31.83 -28.95 21.98
C VAL A 357 32.16 -29.57 23.33
N GLU A 358 31.17 -29.97 24.10
CA GLU A 358 31.37 -30.60 25.39
C GLU A 358 32.12 -31.96 25.26
N ALA A 359 31.68 -32.79 24.32
CA ALA A 359 32.37 -34.08 24.05
C ALA A 359 33.82 -33.86 23.62
N ARG A 360 34.12 -32.84 22.81
CA ARG A 360 35.46 -32.47 22.40
C ARG A 360 36.32 -32.02 23.58
N ASN A 361 35.76 -31.19 24.46
CA ASN A 361 36.44 -30.72 25.66
C ASN A 361 36.75 -31.88 26.61
N GLN A 362 35.81 -32.80 26.82
CA GLN A 362 36.03 -34.00 27.63
C GLN A 362 37.14 -34.89 27.02
N LYS A 363 37.15 -35.09 25.71
CA LYS A 363 38.19 -35.85 25.02
C LYS A 363 39.55 -35.20 25.20
N GLN A 364 39.68 -33.87 25.03
CA GLN A 364 40.96 -33.16 25.24
C GLN A 364 41.45 -33.26 26.68
N ARG A 365 40.56 -33.16 27.68
CA ARG A 365 40.94 -33.35 29.10
C ARG A 365 41.47 -34.77 29.35
N ALA A 366 40.77 -35.77 28.84
CA ALA A 366 41.19 -37.17 28.97
C ALA A 366 42.55 -37.44 28.29
N GLU A 367 42.78 -36.90 27.09
CA GLU A 367 44.07 -37.02 26.40
C GLU A 367 45.20 -36.35 27.20
N MET A 368 44.93 -35.18 27.83
CA MET A 368 45.92 -34.48 28.65
C MET A 368 46.22 -35.22 29.95
N GLU A 369 45.22 -35.83 30.59
CA GLU A 369 45.39 -36.67 31.77
C GLU A 369 46.26 -37.91 31.46
N ILE A 370 46.02 -38.56 30.32
CA ILE A 370 46.83 -39.70 29.87
C ILE A 370 48.29 -39.26 29.64
N MET A 371 48.49 -38.10 29.02
CA MET A 371 49.86 -37.60 28.75
C MET A 371 50.64 -37.24 30.05
N GLN A 372 49.94 -36.66 31.06
CA GLN A 372 50.51 -36.40 32.38
C GLN A 372 50.79 -37.65 33.15
N ALA A 373 50.00 -38.71 33.04
CA ALA A 373 50.18 -39.98 33.70
C ALA A 373 51.40 -40.79 33.16
N GLN A 374 51.88 -40.48 31.96
CA GLN A 374 53.05 -41.15 31.36
C GLN A 374 54.38 -40.80 32.07
N ILE A 375 54.43 -39.66 32.78
CA ILE A 375 55.62 -39.33 33.63
C ILE A 375 55.41 -40.01 35.00
N LYS A 376 56.08 -41.13 35.26
CA LYS A 376 56.04 -41.80 36.58
C LYS A 376 56.89 -41.03 37.60
N PRO A 377 56.23 -40.18 38.48
CA PRO A 377 57.00 -39.33 39.42
C PRO A 377 57.91 -40.12 40.34
N HIS A 378 57.42 -41.28 40.71
CA HIS A 378 58.20 -42.18 41.61
C HIS A 378 59.53 -42.70 40.99
N PHE A 379 59.55 -42.95 39.68
CA PHE A 379 60.75 -43.33 38.98
C PHE A 379 61.81 -42.21 39.01
N LEU A 380 61.40 -40.98 38.83
CA LEU A 380 62.27 -39.81 38.85
C LEU A 380 62.87 -39.59 40.24
N TYR A 381 62.05 -39.69 41.27
CA TYR A 381 62.53 -39.54 42.66
C TYR A 381 63.48 -40.60 43.04
N ASN A 382 63.23 -41.87 42.77
CA ASN A 382 64.10 -42.97 43.06
C ASN A 382 65.44 -42.84 42.33
N THR A 383 65.41 -42.39 41.11
CA THR A 383 66.64 -42.17 40.32
C THR A 383 67.51 -41.06 40.94
N LEU A 384 66.86 -39.93 41.32
CA LEU A 384 67.56 -38.83 41.98
C LEU A 384 68.14 -39.23 43.38
N ASP A 385 67.37 -39.97 44.17
CA ASP A 385 67.86 -40.46 45.48
C ASP A 385 69.01 -41.44 45.34
N ASN A 386 68.99 -42.28 44.33
CA ASN A 386 70.16 -43.18 44.04
C ASN A 386 71.38 -42.37 43.58
N LEU A 387 71.22 -41.37 42.73
CA LEU A 387 72.30 -40.49 42.29
C LEU A 387 72.90 -39.70 43.47
N LYS A 388 72.11 -39.23 44.40
CA LYS A 388 72.48 -38.54 45.62
C LYS A 388 73.34 -39.45 46.51
N TRP A 389 72.94 -40.72 46.69
CA TRP A 389 73.65 -41.69 47.46
C TRP A 389 75.03 -41.97 46.83
N LEU A 390 75.14 -42.21 45.51
CA LEU A 390 76.37 -42.39 44.76
C LEU A 390 77.30 -41.17 44.90
N ALA A 391 76.79 -39.95 44.76
CA ALA A 391 77.57 -38.72 44.92
C ALA A 391 78.19 -38.62 46.34
N LYS A 392 77.45 -38.96 47.39
CA LYS A 392 77.93 -39.00 48.76
C LYS A 392 79.01 -40.06 48.96
N GLN A 393 78.84 -41.22 48.37
CA GLN A 393 79.84 -42.35 48.47
C GLN A 393 81.17 -41.99 47.85
N HIS A 394 81.21 -41.16 46.79
CA HIS A 394 82.39 -40.70 46.10
C HIS A 394 82.96 -39.37 46.63
N GLY A 395 82.48 -38.87 47.76
CA GLY A 395 82.96 -37.64 48.39
C GLY A 395 82.55 -36.34 47.63
N ALA A 396 81.66 -36.43 46.65
CA ALA A 396 81.24 -35.31 45.86
C ALA A 396 80.09 -34.54 46.53
N GLU A 397 80.39 -33.83 47.62
CA GLU A 397 79.37 -33.14 48.43
C GLU A 397 78.55 -32.09 47.66
N ASP A 398 79.21 -31.35 46.78
CA ASP A 398 78.47 -30.30 45.98
C ASP A 398 77.52 -30.95 45.00
N VAL A 399 77.86 -32.10 44.41
CA VAL A 399 76.96 -32.88 43.55
C VAL A 399 75.76 -33.41 44.35
N ALA A 400 76.04 -33.94 45.58
CA ALA A 400 74.99 -34.46 46.46
C ALA A 400 74.01 -33.34 46.92
N LYS A 401 74.53 -32.13 47.18
CA LYS A 401 73.71 -30.96 47.50
C LYS A 401 72.84 -30.55 46.29
N THR A 402 73.41 -30.50 45.08
CA THR A 402 72.66 -30.18 43.85
C THR A 402 71.58 -31.19 43.60
N ILE A 403 71.85 -32.50 43.71
CA ILE A 403 70.82 -33.53 43.49
C ILE A 403 69.77 -33.46 44.58
N THR A 404 70.13 -33.07 45.83
CA THR A 404 69.15 -32.86 46.91
C THR A 404 68.18 -31.67 46.59
N ALA A 405 68.74 -30.58 46.11
CA ALA A 405 67.94 -29.41 45.67
C ALA A 405 67.05 -29.78 44.48
N LEU A 406 67.60 -30.51 43.47
CA LEU A 406 66.87 -30.99 42.30
C LEU A 406 65.74 -31.96 42.69
N SER A 407 66.00 -32.89 43.61
CA SER A 407 65.00 -33.82 44.13
C SER A 407 63.88 -33.08 44.87
N THR A 408 64.21 -32.06 45.67
CA THR A 408 63.24 -31.21 46.36
C THR A 408 62.44 -30.41 45.36
N TYR A 409 63.06 -29.84 44.34
CA TYR A 409 62.41 -29.10 43.25
C TYR A 409 61.35 -29.96 42.51
N PHE A 410 61.79 -31.15 42.01
CA PHE A 410 60.83 -32.04 41.34
C PHE A 410 59.74 -32.58 42.25
N ARG A 411 60.06 -32.87 43.53
CA ARG A 411 59.06 -33.35 44.48
C ARG A 411 57.97 -32.32 44.74
N THR A 412 58.35 -31.06 44.84
CA THR A 412 57.39 -29.97 44.99
C THR A 412 56.57 -29.70 43.68
N PHE A 413 57.24 -29.85 42.52
CA PHE A 413 56.61 -29.65 41.21
C PHE A 413 55.65 -30.78 40.85
N LEU A 414 56.03 -32.06 41.08
CA LEU A 414 55.26 -33.24 40.70
C LEU A 414 54.35 -33.76 41.82
N ALA A 415 54.48 -33.26 43.04
CA ALA A 415 53.64 -33.65 44.15
C ALA A 415 52.19 -33.05 43.91
N SER A 416 51.27 -33.95 43.81
CA SER A 416 49.82 -33.70 43.69
C SER A 416 49.41 -32.89 42.42
N GLY A 417 48.46 -33.39 41.63
CA GLY A 417 47.86 -32.73 40.51
C GLY A 417 47.06 -31.46 40.90
N GLN A 418 47.33 -30.88 42.07
CA GLN A 418 46.69 -29.64 42.55
C GLN A 418 47.31 -28.44 41.85
N GLN A 419 46.46 -27.57 41.34
CA GLN A 419 46.86 -26.29 40.73
C GLN A 419 47.14 -25.20 41.77
N VAL A 420 46.70 -25.39 43.02
CA VAL A 420 46.81 -24.45 44.12
C VAL A 420 47.65 -25.12 45.24
N ILE A 421 48.62 -24.40 45.78
CA ILE A 421 49.51 -24.85 46.83
C ILE A 421 49.68 -23.79 47.92
N SER A 422 50.12 -24.18 49.12
CA SER A 422 50.40 -23.21 50.17
C SER A 422 51.62 -22.34 49.82
N LEU A 423 51.58 -21.08 50.29
CA LEU A 423 52.69 -20.15 50.10
C LEU A 423 53.98 -20.72 50.63
N LYS A 424 53.95 -21.50 51.74
CA LYS A 424 55.07 -22.28 52.24
C LYS A 424 55.67 -23.22 51.18
N GLN A 425 54.84 -23.92 50.44
CA GLN A 425 55.24 -24.83 49.39
C GLN A 425 55.87 -24.07 48.19
N GLU A 426 55.26 -22.94 47.78
CA GLU A 426 55.81 -22.10 46.73
C GLU A 426 57.15 -21.51 47.09
N PHE A 427 57.31 -20.98 48.30
CA PHE A 427 58.62 -20.51 48.80
C PHE A 427 59.63 -21.60 48.96
N LYS A 428 59.25 -22.80 49.40
CA LYS A 428 60.16 -23.98 49.47
C LYS A 428 60.63 -24.40 48.08
N HIS A 429 59.74 -24.36 47.09
CA HIS A 429 60.06 -24.64 45.68
C HIS A 429 61.05 -23.60 45.14
N THR A 430 60.76 -22.31 45.32
CA THR A 430 61.59 -21.18 44.93
C THR A 430 63.00 -21.28 45.59
N LYS A 431 63.06 -21.62 46.90
CA LYS A 431 64.33 -21.82 47.62
C LYS A 431 65.13 -22.94 47.03
N ALA A 432 64.49 -24.09 46.76
CA ALA A 432 65.20 -25.24 46.18
C ALA A 432 65.82 -24.91 44.80
N TYR A 433 65.04 -24.08 43.99
CA TYR A 433 65.57 -23.59 42.72
C TYR A 433 66.73 -22.61 42.88
N LEU A 434 66.67 -21.66 43.83
CA LEU A 434 67.72 -20.70 44.12
C LEU A 434 68.99 -21.42 44.70
N ASP A 435 68.79 -22.42 45.56
CA ASP A 435 69.94 -23.26 46.10
C ASP A 435 70.69 -23.94 44.96
N MET A 436 69.94 -24.50 43.98
CA MET A 436 70.57 -25.17 42.82
C MET A 436 71.29 -24.15 41.93
N GLN A 437 70.73 -22.97 41.69
CA GLN A 437 71.37 -21.92 40.89
C GLN A 437 72.56 -21.27 41.58
N LYS A 438 72.57 -21.13 42.91
CA LYS A 438 73.72 -20.64 43.71
C LYS A 438 74.94 -21.59 43.62
N ILE A 439 74.70 -22.87 43.48
CA ILE A 439 75.84 -23.84 43.23
C ILE A 439 76.41 -23.61 41.85
N ARG A 440 75.57 -23.32 40.83
CA ARG A 440 76.00 -23.09 39.45
C ARG A 440 76.67 -21.71 39.27
N PHE A 441 76.12 -20.67 39.90
CA PHE A 441 76.61 -19.30 39.82
C PHE A 441 77.20 -18.85 41.17
N LYS A 442 78.53 -18.96 41.35
CA LYS A 442 79.23 -18.66 42.61
C LYS A 442 79.08 -17.20 43.05
N ASN A 443 78.76 -16.28 42.13
CA ASN A 443 78.58 -14.86 42.39
C ASN A 443 77.08 -14.50 42.59
N LEU A 444 76.21 -15.45 42.90
CA LEU A 444 74.83 -15.28 43.20
C LEU A 444 74.53 -15.47 44.67
N ASP A 445 73.86 -14.51 45.31
CA ASP A 445 73.35 -14.64 46.67
C ASP A 445 71.88 -14.35 46.70
N TYR A 446 71.15 -14.85 47.69
CA TYR A 446 69.71 -14.61 47.80
C TYR A 446 69.25 -14.58 49.25
N GLU A 447 68.15 -13.86 49.47
CA GLU A 447 67.42 -13.78 50.73
C GLU A 447 65.94 -14.09 50.50
N ILE A 448 65.34 -14.84 51.44
CA ILE A 448 63.94 -15.21 51.35
C ILE A 448 63.27 -14.84 52.65
N TYR A 449 62.17 -14.04 52.51
CA TYR A 449 61.38 -13.57 53.64
C TYR A 449 59.94 -13.97 53.45
N CYS A 450 59.41 -14.96 54.19
CA CYS A 450 58.02 -15.36 54.26
C CYS A 450 57.65 -15.44 55.73
N PRO A 451 56.81 -14.48 56.22
CA PRO A 451 56.27 -14.53 57.57
C PRO A 451 55.53 -15.84 57.83
N LYS A 452 55.65 -16.42 59.02
CA LYS A 452 54.97 -17.69 59.35
C LYS A 452 53.45 -17.61 59.22
N GLU A 453 52.91 -16.47 59.51
CA GLU A 453 51.47 -16.17 59.44
C GLU A 453 50.95 -16.28 58.00
N LEU A 454 51.81 -16.09 57.01
CA LEU A 454 51.45 -16.14 55.58
C LEU A 454 51.68 -17.54 54.94
N GLU A 455 52.39 -18.45 55.61
CA GLU A 455 52.78 -19.76 55.08
C GLU A 455 51.56 -20.61 54.63
N THR A 456 50.36 -20.43 55.22
CA THR A 456 49.16 -21.24 54.97
C THR A 456 48.35 -20.73 53.78
N ILE A 457 48.54 -19.47 53.36
CA ILE A 457 47.81 -18.88 52.27
C ILE A 457 47.96 -19.71 51.00
N GLN A 458 46.83 -19.94 50.32
CA GLN A 458 46.79 -20.72 49.12
C GLN A 458 47.05 -19.84 47.89
N VAL A 459 47.98 -20.22 47.03
CA VAL A 459 48.36 -19.55 45.80
C VAL A 459 48.46 -20.55 44.64
N VAL A 460 48.30 -20.07 43.40
CA VAL A 460 48.56 -20.91 42.22
C VAL A 460 50.06 -21.27 42.21
N LYS A 461 50.38 -22.54 41.96
CA LYS A 461 51.76 -23.02 41.91
C LYS A 461 52.60 -22.34 40.82
N ILE A 462 53.88 -22.12 41.04
CA ILE A 462 54.88 -21.61 40.10
C ILE A 462 54.57 -20.15 39.71
N LEU A 463 54.25 -19.29 40.68
CA LEU A 463 54.16 -17.84 40.51
C LEU A 463 55.49 -17.14 40.64
N LEU A 464 56.27 -17.54 41.65
CA LEU A 464 57.57 -16.92 41.96
C LEU A 464 58.72 -17.41 41.07
N GLN A 465 58.67 -18.66 40.60
CA GLN A 465 59.79 -19.26 39.84
C GLN A 465 60.10 -18.46 38.55
N PRO A 466 59.13 -18.07 37.66
CA PRO A 466 59.48 -17.31 36.45
C PRO A 466 60.07 -15.93 36.75
N LEU A 467 59.66 -15.30 37.87
CA LEU A 467 60.22 -14.03 38.32
C LEU A 467 61.72 -14.23 38.76
N VAL A 468 61.96 -15.27 39.55
CA VAL A 468 63.31 -15.61 40.02
C VAL A 468 64.22 -16.02 38.84
N GLU A 469 63.68 -16.75 37.83
CA GLU A 469 64.42 -17.08 36.63
C GLU A 469 64.86 -15.81 35.87
N ASN A 470 64.01 -14.85 35.72
CA ASN A 470 64.34 -13.58 35.12
C ASN A 470 65.41 -12.80 35.93
N SER A 471 65.23 -12.75 37.24
CA SER A 471 66.20 -12.11 38.15
C SER A 471 67.56 -12.75 38.10
N ILE A 472 67.63 -14.09 38.07
CA ILE A 472 68.92 -14.81 37.89
C ILE A 472 69.55 -14.44 36.55
N HIS A 473 68.76 -14.40 35.47
CA HIS A 473 69.29 -14.04 34.17
C HIS A 473 69.87 -12.61 34.17
N ALA A 474 69.12 -11.64 34.81
CA ALA A 474 69.57 -10.25 34.93
C ALA A 474 70.89 -10.12 35.77
N CYS A 475 71.02 -10.90 36.84
CA CYS A 475 72.18 -10.91 37.73
C CYS A 475 73.44 -11.67 37.17
N THR A 476 73.27 -12.52 36.17
CA THR A 476 74.33 -13.38 35.63
C THR A 476 74.92 -12.92 34.30
N GLN A 477 74.51 -11.74 33.82
CA GLN A 477 75.06 -11.13 32.60
C GLN A 477 76.52 -10.73 32.78
N PRO A 478 77.36 -10.77 31.71
CA PRO A 478 78.74 -10.31 31.77
C PRO A 478 78.80 -8.86 32.24
N ASN A 479 79.66 -8.54 33.21
CA ASN A 479 79.88 -7.24 33.85
C ASN A 479 78.96 -6.87 35.02
N THR A 480 78.23 -7.80 35.61
CA THR A 480 77.50 -7.55 36.86
C THR A 480 78.35 -7.80 38.10
N HIS A 481 78.12 -7.00 39.15
CA HIS A 481 78.66 -7.23 40.50
C HIS A 481 78.04 -8.50 41.09
N MET A 482 78.40 -8.84 42.36
CA MET A 482 77.75 -9.98 43.03
C MET A 482 76.23 -9.86 42.99
N GLY A 483 75.56 -10.78 42.26
CA GLY A 483 74.11 -10.75 42.06
C GLY A 483 73.43 -11.10 43.40
N LYS A 484 72.47 -10.29 43.78
CA LYS A 484 71.61 -10.49 44.96
C LYS A 484 70.18 -10.54 44.59
N ILE A 485 69.45 -11.59 44.99
CA ILE A 485 68.04 -11.76 44.80
C ILE A 485 67.30 -11.79 46.13
N ILE A 486 66.25 -11.02 46.28
CA ILE A 486 65.44 -10.98 47.50
C ILE A 486 63.99 -11.34 47.13
N VAL A 487 63.48 -12.39 47.76
CA VAL A 487 62.07 -12.84 47.57
C VAL A 487 61.33 -12.60 48.87
N ARG A 488 60.22 -11.82 48.77
CA ARG A 488 59.45 -11.43 49.96
C ARG A 488 57.94 -11.68 49.74
N ALA A 489 57.31 -12.03 50.87
CA ALA A 489 55.84 -12.00 50.99
C ALA A 489 55.46 -11.01 52.10
N MET A 490 54.44 -10.14 51.83
CA MET A 490 53.92 -9.23 52.83
C MET A 490 52.46 -8.98 52.53
N ILE A 491 51.73 -8.50 53.51
CA ILE A 491 50.35 -7.96 53.31
C ILE A 491 50.41 -6.46 53.53
N GLU A 492 49.94 -5.71 52.57
CA GLU A 492 49.77 -4.26 52.63
C GLU A 492 48.42 -3.87 52.03
N ASN A 493 47.68 -3.01 52.71
CA ASN A 493 46.34 -2.55 52.26
C ASN A 493 45.39 -3.70 51.85
N GLU A 494 45.36 -4.78 52.64
CA GLU A 494 44.52 -5.95 52.39
C GLU A 494 44.89 -6.72 51.11
N CYS A 495 46.07 -6.48 50.53
CA CYS A 495 46.56 -7.15 49.37
C CYS A 495 47.80 -7.99 49.73
N LEU A 496 47.84 -9.27 49.35
CA LEU A 496 49.03 -10.09 49.45
C LEU A 496 49.99 -9.69 48.32
N MET A 497 51.18 -9.23 48.74
CA MET A 497 52.26 -8.83 47.84
C MET A 497 53.34 -9.86 47.86
N LEU A 498 53.63 -10.47 46.70
CA LEU A 498 54.79 -11.36 46.51
C LEU A 498 55.80 -10.64 45.61
N SER A 499 56.96 -10.31 46.14
CA SER A 499 57.95 -9.55 45.39
C SER A 499 59.22 -10.36 45.18
N VAL A 500 59.83 -10.19 44.01
CA VAL A 500 61.18 -10.64 43.67
C VAL A 500 61.94 -9.40 43.24
N GLU A 501 63.02 -9.11 43.96
CA GLU A 501 63.94 -7.98 43.75
C GLU A 501 65.33 -8.48 43.44
N ASP A 502 65.95 -7.90 42.45
CA ASP A 502 67.32 -8.18 42.05
C ASP A 502 68.16 -6.89 41.90
N ASN A 503 69.45 -7.03 42.01
CA ASN A 503 70.43 -5.96 41.73
C ASN A 503 71.14 -6.16 40.37
N GLY A 504 70.39 -6.72 39.37
CA GLY A 504 70.91 -6.99 38.04
C GLY A 504 70.96 -5.74 37.13
N CYS A 505 70.91 -5.96 35.85
CA CYS A 505 71.05 -4.86 34.86
C CYS A 505 69.90 -3.83 34.86
N GLY A 506 68.74 -4.15 35.47
CA GLY A 506 67.56 -3.31 35.44
C GLY A 506 67.04 -2.95 34.03
N MET A 507 65.98 -2.17 33.98
CA MET A 507 65.32 -1.71 32.75
C MET A 507 65.11 -0.17 32.83
N ASP A 508 65.15 0.48 31.70
CA ASP A 508 64.72 1.90 31.64
C ASP A 508 63.21 2.05 31.59
N GLU A 509 62.70 3.28 31.77
CA GLU A 509 61.24 3.57 31.81
C GLU A 509 60.50 3.11 30.55
N GLN A 510 61.18 3.18 29.39
CA GLN A 510 60.55 2.79 28.13
C GLN A 510 60.47 1.24 28.04
N GLU A 511 61.52 0.54 28.44
CA GLU A 511 61.56 -0.94 28.50
C GLU A 511 60.49 -1.47 29.48
N VAL A 512 60.29 -0.84 30.63
CA VAL A 512 59.25 -1.19 31.61
C VAL A 512 57.85 -0.96 31.01
N LYS A 513 57.65 0.18 30.35
CA LYS A 513 56.37 0.48 29.70
C LYS A 513 56.02 -0.50 28.59
N GLU A 514 56.96 -0.81 27.70
CA GLU A 514 56.78 -1.80 26.63
C GLU A 514 56.48 -3.20 27.20
N LEU A 515 57.09 -3.57 28.33
CA LEU A 515 56.81 -4.84 29.01
C LEU A 515 55.40 -4.86 29.61
N LEU A 516 54.93 -3.78 30.24
CA LEU A 516 53.60 -3.69 30.79
C LEU A 516 52.54 -3.69 29.68
N ASP A 517 52.73 -2.92 28.59
CA ASP A 517 51.85 -2.92 27.42
C ASP A 517 51.75 -4.32 26.79
N TYR A 518 52.87 -5.03 26.72
CA TYR A 518 52.90 -6.43 26.28
C TYR A 518 52.09 -7.37 27.19
N LEU A 519 52.20 -7.24 28.51
CA LEU A 519 51.47 -8.08 29.47
C LEU A 519 49.93 -7.89 29.30
N HIS A 520 49.49 -6.70 28.93
CA HIS A 520 48.08 -6.39 28.69
C HIS A 520 47.60 -6.77 27.26
N SER A 521 48.49 -7.16 26.36
CA SER A 521 48.18 -7.53 24.99
C SER A 521 47.81 -9.01 24.84
N SER A 522 47.12 -9.36 23.75
CA SER A 522 46.81 -10.77 23.41
C SER A 522 47.97 -11.48 22.70
N ASP A 523 49.11 -10.83 22.52
CA ASP A 523 50.30 -11.41 21.84
C ASP A 523 51.18 -12.19 22.82
N THR A 524 51.34 -13.48 22.59
CA THR A 524 52.14 -14.39 23.44
C THR A 524 53.55 -14.67 22.92
N SER A 525 54.00 -13.93 21.90
CA SER A 525 55.24 -14.26 21.17
C SER A 525 56.53 -13.89 21.89
N LYS A 526 56.53 -12.97 22.87
CA LYS A 526 57.68 -12.50 23.63
C LYS A 526 57.43 -12.66 25.14
N HIS A 527 58.48 -12.74 25.96
CA HIS A 527 58.43 -12.80 27.45
C HIS A 527 57.43 -13.84 28.01
N PHE A 528 57.44 -15.04 27.47
CA PHE A 528 56.56 -16.17 27.78
C PHE A 528 56.42 -16.48 29.29
N GLY A 529 57.46 -16.36 30.07
CA GLY A 529 57.43 -16.62 31.52
C GLY A 529 56.56 -15.65 32.32
N LEU A 530 56.79 -14.33 32.13
CA LEU A 530 56.04 -13.29 32.87
C LEU A 530 54.58 -13.15 32.40
N HIS A 531 54.34 -13.32 31.10
CA HIS A 531 52.98 -13.32 30.58
C HIS A 531 52.15 -14.50 31.11
N ASN A 532 52.78 -15.67 31.28
CA ASN A 532 52.12 -16.81 31.91
C ASN A 532 51.76 -16.54 33.39
N VAL A 533 52.65 -15.88 34.13
CA VAL A 533 52.35 -15.47 35.53
C VAL A 533 51.16 -14.49 35.55
N TYR A 534 51.19 -13.48 34.69
CA TYR A 534 50.11 -12.51 34.59
C TYR A 534 48.75 -13.17 34.25
N THR A 535 48.73 -14.04 33.23
CA THR A 535 47.52 -14.79 32.85
C THR A 535 46.98 -15.63 34.00
N ARG A 536 47.88 -16.33 34.75
CA ARG A 536 47.49 -17.14 35.93
C ARG A 536 46.94 -16.28 37.05
N LEU A 537 47.52 -15.10 37.31
CA LEU A 537 47.03 -14.13 38.28
C LEU A 537 45.60 -13.64 37.91
N LYS A 538 45.37 -13.27 36.65
CA LYS A 538 44.07 -12.84 36.16
C LYS A 538 43.02 -13.96 36.18
N MET A 539 43.43 -15.22 36.01
CA MET A 539 42.52 -16.37 36.17
C MET A 539 42.10 -16.62 37.61
N MET A 540 42.91 -16.23 38.61
CA MET A 540 42.52 -16.31 40.02
C MET A 540 41.49 -15.23 40.35
N ASN A 541 41.78 -13.98 40.04
CA ASN A 541 40.90 -12.82 40.18
C ASN A 541 41.33 -11.76 39.16
N GLN A 542 40.35 -11.18 38.47
CA GLN A 542 40.56 -10.12 37.48
C GLN A 542 41.22 -8.85 38.04
N GLU A 543 41.11 -8.65 39.35
CA GLU A 543 41.66 -7.48 40.04
C GLU A 543 43.15 -7.67 40.44
N ASN A 544 43.68 -8.89 40.37
CA ASN A 544 45.09 -9.13 40.61
C ASN A 544 45.95 -8.48 39.53
N ASP A 545 47.16 -8.01 39.88
CA ASP A 545 48.01 -7.29 38.95
C ASP A 545 49.50 -7.49 39.22
N ILE A 546 50.37 -6.98 38.35
CA ILE A 546 51.82 -6.99 38.46
C ILE A 546 52.33 -5.54 38.47
N LEU A 547 53.19 -5.22 39.46
CA LEU A 547 53.95 -3.96 39.48
C LEU A 547 55.41 -4.27 39.13
N ILE A 548 56.02 -3.41 38.35
CA ILE A 548 57.40 -3.49 37.95
C ILE A 548 58.10 -2.17 38.25
N ASP A 549 59.01 -2.19 39.20
CA ASP A 549 59.89 -1.09 39.56
C ASP A 549 61.32 -1.43 39.13
N SER A 550 61.86 -0.65 38.21
CA SER A 550 63.20 -0.92 37.71
C SER A 550 64.00 0.34 37.42
N ILE A 551 65.29 0.32 37.71
CA ILE A 551 66.22 1.39 37.38
C ILE A 551 67.39 0.77 36.64
N LYS A 552 67.72 1.24 35.46
CA LYS A 552 68.78 0.75 34.62
C LYS A 552 70.17 0.81 35.34
N GLY A 553 70.77 -0.33 35.54
CA GLY A 553 72.06 -0.50 36.26
C GLY A 553 71.91 -0.66 37.77
N GLU A 554 70.75 -0.55 38.37
CA GLU A 554 70.55 -0.72 39.84
C GLU A 554 69.74 -1.97 40.19
N GLY A 555 68.97 -2.52 39.25
CA GLY A 555 68.16 -3.72 39.40
C GLY A 555 66.72 -3.60 39.11
N CYS A 556 65.95 -4.64 39.40
CA CYS A 556 64.48 -4.71 39.12
C CYS A 556 63.77 -5.34 40.32
N ARG A 557 62.55 -4.83 40.60
CA ARG A 557 61.58 -5.42 41.54
C ARG A 557 60.30 -5.69 40.81
N ILE A 558 59.89 -6.95 40.79
CA ILE A 558 58.56 -7.35 40.26
C ILE A 558 57.72 -7.79 41.46
N THR A 559 56.54 -7.16 41.59
CA THR A 559 55.61 -7.43 42.69
C THR A 559 54.27 -7.91 42.12
N LEU A 560 53.83 -9.08 42.55
CA LEU A 560 52.52 -9.64 42.26
C LEU A 560 51.53 -9.16 43.33
N LEU A 561 50.43 -8.54 42.90
CA LEU A 561 49.36 -8.08 43.74
C LEU A 561 48.21 -9.09 43.70
N ILE A 562 47.89 -9.69 44.86
CA ILE A 562 46.83 -10.69 45.01
C ILE A 562 45.79 -10.14 46.00
N LYS A 563 44.61 -9.78 45.50
CA LYS A 563 43.58 -9.07 46.27
C LYS A 563 42.64 -9.98 47.06
N GLU A 564 42.36 -11.17 46.57
CA GLU A 564 41.49 -12.13 47.28
C GLU A 564 42.36 -13.36 47.67
N PHE A 565 42.56 -13.55 48.97
CA PHE A 565 43.27 -14.67 49.54
C PHE A 565 42.68 -15.06 50.88
N ASP A 566 42.58 -16.37 51.19
CA ASP A 566 42.11 -16.86 52.48
C ASP A 566 43.20 -16.63 53.54
N TYR A 567 43.01 -15.62 54.36
CA TYR A 567 43.84 -15.31 55.50
C TYR A 567 43.02 -15.31 56.77
N ASP A 568 43.14 -16.36 57.57
CA ASP A 568 42.51 -16.47 58.86
C ASP A 568 43.27 -15.65 59.91
N LYS A 569 42.75 -14.47 60.29
CA LYS A 569 43.32 -13.55 61.31
C LYS A 569 43.21 -14.07 62.73
N ASN A 570 42.64 -15.27 62.98
CA ASN A 570 42.26 -15.74 64.30
C ASN A 570 43.15 -16.85 64.88
N ASP A 571 44.47 -16.67 64.90
CA ASP A 571 45.35 -17.57 65.73
C ASP A 571 46.24 -16.76 66.68
N ASP A 572 45.66 -15.77 67.33
CA ASP A 572 46.22 -15.16 68.56
C ASP A 572 45.27 -15.41 69.72
N ARG A 573 45.27 -16.66 70.25
CA ARG A 573 44.83 -16.96 71.61
C ARG A 573 45.64 -18.12 72.23
#